data_ce080ab4f07386caf1e70f225215cf8f
#
_entry.id   ce080ab4f07386caf1e70f225215cf8f
#
_cell.length_a   1.000
_cell.length_b   1.000
_cell.length_c   1.000
_cell.angle_alpha   90.00
_cell.angle_beta   90.00
_cell.angle_gamma   90.00
#
_symmetry.space_group_name_H-M   'P 1'
#
loop_
_entity.id
_entity.type
_entity.pdbx_description
1 polymer ?
#
loop_
_entity_poly.entity_id
_entity_poly.type
_entity_poly.pdbx_seq_one_letter_code
_entity_poly.pdbx_strand_id
1 'polypeptide(L)'
;LFPLETKGTNMANAKFNIPLPPNEPVKNYAPGSPEKAALKAKLDEMAKQTIDIPIIIGGKEIRTGDTDNCVMPHDHKHILGKYHKVTEKEVKMAIDASMLAHKNWSRMDWQDRVSVFLKAADLLSQTEWRYILNAATMLGQSKNPFQAEIDAVAELVDFFRFNAYYAMKIYQEQPLHSPIGMWNRMEYRPLEGFIF
;
A
#
# COMPACT_ATOMS: atom_id res chain seq x y z
N LEU A 1 12.89 -15.91 -3.02
CA LEU A 1 14.01 -14.95 -3.14
C LEU A 1 14.79 -15.33 -4.39
N PHE A 2 14.54 -14.63 -5.49
CA PHE A 2 15.39 -14.76 -6.68
C PHE A 2 16.65 -13.92 -6.46
N PRO A 3 17.83 -14.45 -6.75
CA PRO A 3 19.04 -13.65 -6.74
C PRO A 3 18.93 -12.62 -7.87
N LEU A 4 18.93 -11.34 -7.53
CA LEU A 4 19.12 -10.24 -8.47
C LEU A 4 20.60 -10.30 -8.93
N GLU A 5 20.87 -11.03 -10.00
CA GLU A 5 22.09 -10.80 -10.77
C GLU A 5 22.05 -9.37 -11.29
N THR A 6 23.02 -8.58 -10.91
CA THR A 6 23.30 -7.27 -11.49
C THR A 6 23.74 -7.46 -12.94
N LYS A 7 22.80 -7.72 -13.83
CA LYS A 7 23.02 -7.59 -15.27
C LYS A 7 23.16 -6.11 -15.56
N GLY A 8 24.21 -5.77 -16.30
CA GLY A 8 24.59 -4.42 -16.62
C GLY A 8 23.42 -3.55 -17.02
N THR A 9 23.48 -2.29 -16.61
CA THR A 9 22.49 -1.24 -16.85
C THR A 9 22.08 -1.22 -18.32
N ASN A 10 20.95 -1.85 -18.64
CA ASN A 10 20.26 -1.58 -19.89
C ASN A 10 19.77 -0.13 -19.80
N MET A 11 20.54 0.77 -20.41
CA MET A 11 20.13 2.15 -20.55
C MET A 11 18.94 2.19 -21.51
N ALA A 12 17.72 2.17 -20.95
CA ALA A 12 16.53 2.44 -21.73
C ALA A 12 16.52 3.93 -22.09
N ASN A 13 16.59 4.22 -23.37
CA ASN A 13 16.48 5.61 -23.85
C ASN A 13 15.01 6.10 -23.90
N ALA A 14 14.05 5.25 -23.60
CA ALA A 14 12.64 5.59 -23.54
C ALA A 14 12.35 6.52 -22.37
N LYS A 15 11.55 7.55 -22.61
CA LYS A 15 11.00 8.41 -21.56
C LYS A 15 9.68 7.81 -21.08
N PHE A 16 9.63 7.43 -19.81
CA PHE A 16 8.40 6.95 -19.20
C PHE A 16 7.41 8.10 -19.02
N ASN A 17 6.17 7.87 -19.39
CA ASN A 17 5.09 8.82 -19.22
C ASN A 17 3.87 8.09 -18.67
N ILE A 18 3.60 8.31 -17.38
CA ILE A 18 2.40 7.79 -16.73
C ILE A 18 1.25 8.71 -17.13
N PRO A 19 0.17 8.20 -17.72
CA PRO A 19 -0.99 9.03 -18.05
C PRO A 19 -1.65 9.54 -16.77
N LEU A 20 -2.32 10.69 -16.84
CA LEU A 20 -3.17 11.18 -15.76
C LEU A 20 -4.24 10.12 -15.48
N PRO A 21 -4.28 9.52 -14.28
CA PRO A 21 -5.24 8.49 -13.98
C PRO A 21 -6.65 9.09 -13.80
N PRO A 22 -7.71 8.36 -14.21
CA PRO A 22 -9.05 8.68 -13.75
C PRO A 22 -9.22 8.24 -12.29
N ASN A 23 -10.16 8.88 -11.58
CA ASN A 23 -10.56 8.40 -10.26
C ASN A 23 -11.16 7.00 -10.33
N GLU A 24 -10.94 6.22 -9.28
CA GLU A 24 -11.54 4.90 -9.15
C GLU A 24 -13.07 5.01 -9.00
N PRO A 25 -13.85 4.29 -9.83
CA PRO A 25 -15.31 4.31 -9.72
C PRO A 25 -15.78 3.77 -8.36
N VAL A 26 -16.57 4.59 -7.67
CA VAL A 26 -17.21 4.22 -6.39
C VAL A 26 -18.41 3.33 -6.67
N LYS A 27 -18.45 2.13 -6.07
CA LYS A 27 -19.59 1.22 -6.17
C LYS A 27 -20.69 1.60 -5.20
N ASN A 28 -21.93 1.51 -5.64
CA ASN A 28 -23.09 1.96 -4.85
C ASN A 28 -23.76 0.88 -4.01
N TYR A 29 -23.39 -0.39 -4.21
CA TYR A 29 -23.96 -1.54 -3.49
C TYR A 29 -25.50 -1.60 -3.52
N ALA A 30 -26.08 -1.27 -4.67
CA ALA A 30 -27.51 -1.21 -4.86
C ALA A 30 -28.20 -2.57 -4.54
N PRO A 31 -29.49 -2.54 -4.12
CA PRO A 31 -30.25 -3.78 -3.93
C PRO A 31 -30.22 -4.68 -5.16
N GLY A 32 -29.86 -5.95 -4.97
CA GLY A 32 -29.76 -6.92 -6.06
C GLY A 32 -28.48 -6.89 -6.88
N SER A 33 -27.57 -5.95 -6.63
CA SER A 33 -26.30 -5.89 -7.36
C SER A 33 -25.34 -7.01 -6.96
N PRO A 34 -24.48 -7.48 -7.89
CA PRO A 34 -23.50 -8.53 -7.60
C PRO A 34 -22.45 -8.07 -6.59
N GLU A 35 -22.05 -6.79 -6.63
CA GLU A 35 -21.10 -6.21 -5.66
C GLU A 35 -21.66 -6.22 -4.23
N LYS A 36 -22.96 -5.95 -4.05
CA LYS A 36 -23.61 -6.05 -2.73
C LYS A 36 -23.63 -7.48 -2.24
N ALA A 37 -23.92 -8.45 -3.10
CA ALA A 37 -23.92 -9.86 -2.75
C ALA A 37 -22.51 -10.32 -2.34
N ALA A 38 -21.47 -9.92 -3.09
CA ALA A 38 -20.09 -10.25 -2.82
C ALA A 38 -19.61 -9.63 -1.48
N LEU A 39 -19.91 -8.35 -1.24
CA LEU A 39 -19.56 -7.69 0.02
C LEU A 39 -20.25 -8.35 1.22
N LYS A 40 -21.54 -8.67 1.09
CA LYS A 40 -22.28 -9.34 2.16
C LYS A 40 -21.70 -10.72 2.47
N ALA A 41 -21.39 -11.51 1.45
CA ALA A 41 -20.76 -12.81 1.64
C ALA A 41 -19.40 -12.69 2.37
N LYS A 42 -18.59 -11.68 2.01
CA LYS A 42 -17.30 -11.44 2.67
C LYS A 42 -17.45 -10.96 4.11
N LEU A 43 -18.44 -10.12 4.41
CA LEU A 43 -18.77 -9.71 5.78
C LEU A 43 -19.16 -10.92 6.63
N ASP A 44 -20.05 -11.79 6.11
CA ASP A 44 -20.52 -12.98 6.81
C ASP A 44 -19.38 -13.99 7.04
N GLU A 45 -18.44 -14.10 6.11
CA GLU A 45 -17.24 -14.92 6.23
C GLU A 45 -16.30 -14.38 7.32
N MET A 46 -15.92 -13.11 7.22
CA MET A 46 -14.95 -12.50 8.11
C MET A 46 -15.47 -12.33 9.54
N ALA A 47 -16.76 -12.07 9.72
CA ALA A 47 -17.37 -11.99 11.04
C ALA A 47 -17.36 -13.32 11.81
N LYS A 48 -17.24 -14.45 11.13
CA LYS A 48 -17.19 -15.80 11.76
C LYS A 48 -15.78 -16.24 12.14
N GLN A 49 -14.77 -15.47 11.75
CA GLN A 49 -13.36 -15.82 11.98
C GLN A 49 -12.76 -14.94 13.06
N THR A 50 -11.88 -15.51 13.88
CA THR A 50 -10.99 -14.76 14.74
C THR A 50 -9.58 -14.89 14.17
N ILE A 51 -9.05 -13.78 13.64
CA ILE A 51 -7.77 -13.77 12.93
C ILE A 51 -6.63 -13.64 13.94
N ASP A 52 -5.58 -14.46 13.79
CA ASP A 52 -4.31 -14.25 14.47
C ASP A 52 -3.46 -13.27 13.63
N ILE A 53 -3.20 -12.08 14.17
CA ILE A 53 -2.54 -10.97 13.45
C ILE A 53 -1.08 -10.90 13.90
N PRO A 54 -0.13 -11.41 13.08
CA PRO A 54 1.29 -11.37 13.40
C PRO A 54 1.88 -9.97 13.17
N ILE A 55 3.04 -9.72 13.75
CA ILE A 55 3.89 -8.61 13.38
C ILE A 55 4.64 -9.01 12.10
N ILE A 56 4.69 -8.14 11.10
CA ILE A 56 5.43 -8.39 9.85
C ILE A 56 6.71 -7.55 9.85
N ILE A 57 7.86 -8.21 9.90
CA ILE A 57 9.17 -7.54 9.85
C ILE A 57 10.05 -8.23 8.80
N GLY A 58 10.52 -7.47 7.83
CA GLY A 58 11.38 -7.99 6.77
C GLY A 58 10.74 -9.15 5.97
N GLY A 59 9.40 -9.11 5.80
CA GLY A 59 8.63 -10.13 5.12
C GLY A 59 8.40 -11.42 5.93
N LYS A 60 8.73 -11.42 7.22
CA LYS A 60 8.54 -12.57 8.13
C LYS A 60 7.45 -12.28 9.15
N GLU A 61 6.61 -13.26 9.41
CA GLU A 61 5.64 -13.22 10.49
C GLU A 61 6.32 -13.51 11.84
N ILE A 62 6.06 -12.64 12.82
CA ILE A 62 6.58 -12.75 14.18
C ILE A 62 5.41 -12.76 15.14
N ARG A 63 5.41 -13.74 16.04
CA ARG A 63 4.41 -13.92 17.10
C ARG A 63 5.10 -13.87 18.44
N THR A 64 4.83 -12.82 19.22
CA THR A 64 5.45 -12.62 20.54
C THR A 64 4.77 -13.47 21.63
N GLY A 65 3.53 -13.86 21.40
CA GLY A 65 2.73 -14.53 22.43
C GLY A 65 2.03 -13.57 23.38
N ASP A 66 2.49 -12.31 23.52
CA ASP A 66 1.75 -11.26 24.21
C ASP A 66 0.78 -10.61 23.23
N THR A 67 -0.51 -10.85 23.43
CA THR A 67 -1.56 -10.45 22.49
C THR A 67 -2.62 -9.60 23.15
N ASP A 68 -3.34 -8.82 22.33
CA ASP A 68 -4.57 -8.14 22.73
C ASP A 68 -5.66 -8.34 21.66
N ASN A 69 -6.90 -8.03 22.02
CA ASN A 69 -8.04 -8.29 21.16
C ASN A 69 -8.35 -7.08 20.25
N CYS A 70 -8.60 -7.38 18.97
CA CYS A 70 -9.26 -6.47 18.06
C CYS A 70 -10.77 -6.75 18.12
N VAL A 71 -11.53 -5.84 18.73
CA VAL A 71 -12.97 -6.01 18.93
C VAL A 71 -13.77 -5.20 17.94
N MET A 72 -14.97 -5.65 17.63
CA MET A 72 -15.93 -4.93 16.79
C MET A 72 -16.46 -3.71 17.56
N PRO A 73 -16.34 -2.47 17.04
CA PRO A 73 -16.70 -1.26 17.80
C PRO A 73 -18.18 -1.15 18.17
N HIS A 74 -19.06 -1.77 17.40
CA HIS A 74 -20.50 -1.80 17.65
C HIS A 74 -21.00 -3.09 18.33
N ASP A 75 -20.10 -4.04 18.62
CA ASP A 75 -20.33 -5.23 19.44
C ASP A 75 -19.03 -5.66 20.15
N HIS A 76 -18.74 -5.06 21.28
CA HIS A 76 -17.48 -5.26 22.02
C HIS A 76 -17.27 -6.71 22.51
N LYS A 77 -18.29 -7.56 22.48
CA LYS A 77 -18.15 -8.98 22.78
C LYS A 77 -17.65 -9.78 21.59
N HIS A 78 -17.73 -9.23 20.40
CA HIS A 78 -17.29 -9.86 19.17
C HIS A 78 -15.80 -9.56 18.90
N ILE A 79 -14.98 -10.60 19.00
CA ILE A 79 -13.54 -10.51 18.75
C ILE A 79 -13.27 -10.83 17.29
N LEU A 80 -12.78 -9.85 16.54
CA LEU A 80 -12.41 -9.99 15.13
C LEU A 80 -11.02 -10.62 14.94
N GLY A 81 -10.13 -10.40 15.89
CA GLY A 81 -8.78 -10.93 15.83
C GLY A 81 -8.00 -10.70 17.10
N LYS A 82 -6.82 -11.32 17.16
CA LYS A 82 -5.81 -11.08 18.19
C LYS A 82 -4.56 -10.60 17.52
N TYR A 83 -4.05 -9.46 17.96
CA TYR A 83 -2.78 -8.91 17.44
C TYR A 83 -1.67 -9.09 18.46
N HIS A 84 -0.46 -9.37 17.96
CA HIS A 84 0.74 -9.51 18.77
C HIS A 84 1.32 -8.13 19.09
N LYS A 85 1.57 -7.87 20.39
CA LYS A 85 2.20 -6.63 20.83
C LYS A 85 3.70 -6.67 20.58
N VAL A 86 4.24 -5.51 20.26
CA VAL A 86 5.67 -5.32 20.03
C VAL A 86 6.39 -5.00 21.37
N THR A 87 7.63 -5.44 21.47
CA THR A 87 8.58 -5.01 22.48
C THR A 87 9.69 -4.19 21.83
N GLU A 88 10.60 -3.64 22.64
CA GLU A 88 11.79 -2.95 22.14
C GLU A 88 12.60 -3.80 21.15
N LYS A 89 12.63 -5.11 21.36
CA LYS A 89 13.30 -6.06 20.47
C LYS A 89 12.71 -6.05 19.06
N GLU A 90 11.39 -6.14 18.92
CA GLU A 90 10.71 -6.14 17.62
C GLU A 90 10.82 -4.78 16.94
N VAL A 91 10.75 -3.68 17.70
CA VAL A 91 11.00 -2.33 17.16
C VAL A 91 12.39 -2.23 16.58
N LYS A 92 13.43 -2.69 17.31
CA LYS A 92 14.79 -2.69 16.79
C LYS A 92 14.94 -3.56 15.55
N MET A 93 14.32 -4.74 15.51
CA MET A 93 14.31 -5.60 14.34
C MET A 93 13.67 -4.91 13.12
N ALA A 94 12.58 -4.15 13.32
CA ALA A 94 11.90 -3.41 12.26
C ALA A 94 12.79 -2.29 11.70
N ILE A 95 13.49 -1.55 12.58
CA ILE A 95 14.47 -0.53 12.19
C ILE A 95 15.59 -1.16 11.35
N ASP A 96 16.20 -2.22 11.88
CA ASP A 96 17.32 -2.90 11.20
C ASP A 96 16.89 -3.44 9.81
N ALA A 97 15.69 -4.01 9.69
CA ALA A 97 15.13 -4.47 8.43
C ALA A 97 14.88 -3.33 7.43
N SER A 98 14.34 -2.20 7.90
CA SER A 98 14.12 -1.01 7.09
C SER A 98 15.42 -0.41 6.58
N MET A 99 16.43 -0.31 7.45
CA MET A 99 17.76 0.20 7.07
C MET A 99 18.48 -0.72 6.09
N LEU A 100 18.28 -2.03 6.20
CA LEU A 100 18.80 -2.99 5.22
C LEU A 100 18.13 -2.81 3.85
N ALA A 101 16.81 -2.67 3.83
CA ALA A 101 16.04 -2.46 2.59
C ALA A 101 16.37 -1.13 1.92
N HIS A 102 16.67 -0.08 2.70
CA HIS A 102 17.01 1.25 2.21
C HIS A 102 18.14 1.24 1.17
N LYS A 103 19.15 0.37 1.31
CA LYS A 103 20.31 0.30 0.42
C LYS A 103 19.92 0.04 -1.04
N ASN A 104 18.94 -0.84 -1.25
CA ASN A 104 18.48 -1.21 -2.58
C ASN A 104 17.33 -0.30 -3.04
N TRP A 105 16.37 -0.02 -2.15
CA TRP A 105 15.21 0.81 -2.46
C TRP A 105 15.60 2.23 -2.89
N SER A 106 16.57 2.84 -2.20
CA SER A 106 17.05 4.20 -2.49
C SER A 106 17.76 4.32 -3.85
N ARG A 107 18.27 3.21 -4.39
CA ARG A 107 18.99 3.16 -5.67
C ARG A 107 18.15 2.58 -6.82
N MET A 108 16.98 2.05 -6.51
CA MET A 108 16.05 1.53 -7.50
C MET A 108 15.54 2.68 -8.37
N ASP A 109 15.44 2.45 -9.67
CA ASP A 109 14.88 3.43 -10.58
C ASP A 109 13.47 3.84 -10.13
N TRP A 110 13.14 5.11 -10.26
CA TRP A 110 11.85 5.61 -9.77
C TRP A 110 10.66 4.93 -10.46
N GLN A 111 10.82 4.55 -11.74
CA GLN A 111 9.81 3.82 -12.50
C GLN A 111 9.47 2.47 -11.86
N ASP A 112 10.49 1.74 -11.43
CA ASP A 112 10.33 0.45 -10.80
C ASP A 112 9.66 0.60 -9.42
N ARG A 113 10.03 1.64 -8.66
CA ARG A 113 9.39 1.93 -7.37
C ARG A 113 7.91 2.24 -7.51
N VAL A 114 7.52 3.10 -8.46
CA VAL A 114 6.11 3.45 -8.65
C VAL A 114 5.30 2.31 -9.27
N SER A 115 5.92 1.41 -10.04
CA SER A 115 5.26 0.26 -10.63
C SER A 115 4.66 -0.68 -9.57
N VAL A 116 5.29 -0.77 -8.40
CA VAL A 116 4.77 -1.54 -7.25
C VAL A 116 3.41 -0.99 -6.80
N PHE A 117 3.29 0.33 -6.69
CA PHE A 117 2.04 0.98 -6.27
C PHE A 117 0.96 0.89 -7.34
N LEU A 118 1.32 1.03 -8.62
CA LEU A 118 0.37 0.83 -9.72
C LEU A 118 -0.16 -0.61 -9.74
N LYS A 119 0.70 -1.59 -9.51
CA LYS A 119 0.28 -3.00 -9.39
C LYS A 119 -0.63 -3.23 -8.18
N ALA A 120 -0.33 -2.60 -7.04
CA ALA A 120 -1.19 -2.67 -5.86
C ALA A 120 -2.58 -2.06 -6.16
N ALA A 121 -2.65 -0.90 -6.84
CA ALA A 121 -3.90 -0.29 -7.26
C ALA A 121 -4.75 -1.23 -8.13
N ASP A 122 -4.13 -1.92 -9.08
CA ASP A 122 -4.83 -2.89 -9.94
C ASP A 122 -5.40 -4.08 -9.14
N LEU A 123 -4.61 -4.61 -8.20
CA LEU A 123 -5.07 -5.70 -7.34
C LEU A 123 -6.27 -5.27 -6.48
N LEU A 124 -6.21 -4.08 -5.90
CA LEU A 124 -7.27 -3.56 -5.04
C LEU A 124 -8.55 -3.25 -5.81
N SER A 125 -8.44 -2.69 -7.01
CA SER A 125 -9.61 -2.25 -7.80
C SER A 125 -10.34 -3.39 -8.50
N GLN A 126 -9.64 -4.45 -8.90
CA GLN A 126 -10.16 -5.46 -9.84
C GLN A 126 -10.43 -6.82 -9.21
N THR A 127 -10.05 -7.08 -7.95
CA THR A 127 -10.11 -8.40 -7.34
C THR A 127 -10.97 -8.43 -6.08
N GLU A 128 -10.99 -9.59 -5.42
CA GLU A 128 -11.67 -9.78 -4.14
C GLU A 128 -11.12 -8.90 -3.00
N TRP A 129 -9.89 -8.36 -3.15
CA TRP A 129 -9.30 -7.46 -2.16
C TRP A 129 -10.18 -6.24 -1.87
N ARG A 130 -10.93 -5.77 -2.85
CA ARG A 130 -11.91 -4.70 -2.67
C ARG A 130 -12.93 -5.05 -1.58
N TYR A 131 -13.49 -6.24 -1.64
CA TYR A 131 -14.50 -6.69 -0.67
C TYR A 131 -13.90 -7.04 0.69
N ILE A 132 -12.68 -7.56 0.72
CA ILE A 132 -11.93 -7.84 1.95
C ILE A 132 -11.68 -6.53 2.72
N LEU A 133 -11.15 -5.50 2.05
CA LEU A 133 -10.87 -4.22 2.69
C LEU A 133 -12.14 -3.52 3.17
N ASN A 134 -13.20 -3.52 2.35
CA ASN A 134 -14.47 -2.94 2.74
C ASN A 134 -15.07 -3.68 3.94
N ALA A 135 -15.08 -5.00 3.93
CA ALA A 135 -15.58 -5.80 5.04
C ALA A 135 -14.76 -5.57 6.33
N ALA A 136 -13.44 -5.56 6.24
CA ALA A 136 -12.55 -5.28 7.36
C ALA A 136 -12.82 -3.89 7.97
N THR A 137 -13.01 -2.88 7.11
CA THR A 137 -13.30 -1.50 7.53
C THR A 137 -14.69 -1.38 8.16
N MET A 138 -15.69 -2.05 7.61
CA MET A 138 -17.03 -2.08 8.18
C MET A 138 -17.06 -2.77 9.55
N LEU A 139 -16.41 -3.91 9.67
CA LEU A 139 -16.36 -4.67 10.93
C LEU A 139 -15.48 -3.98 11.98
N GLY A 140 -14.32 -3.49 11.60
CA GLY A 140 -13.32 -2.94 12.52
C GLY A 140 -13.50 -1.46 12.85
N GLN A 141 -14.26 -0.69 12.05
CA GLN A 141 -14.47 0.75 12.22
C GLN A 141 -15.94 1.17 12.25
N SER A 142 -16.88 0.24 12.15
CA SER A 142 -18.34 0.50 12.12
C SER A 142 -18.79 1.42 10.98
N LYS A 143 -18.05 1.45 9.87
CA LYS A 143 -18.43 2.21 8.68
C LYS A 143 -19.54 1.48 7.90
N ASN A 144 -20.41 2.25 7.26
CA ASN A 144 -21.37 1.68 6.32
C ASN A 144 -20.68 1.34 4.98
N PRO A 145 -21.34 0.60 4.06
CA PRO A 145 -20.73 0.18 2.79
C PRO A 145 -20.21 1.34 1.93
N PHE A 146 -20.93 2.46 1.92
CA PHE A 146 -20.55 3.62 1.11
C PHE A 146 -19.30 4.32 1.67
N GLN A 147 -19.24 4.50 3.00
CA GLN A 147 -18.06 5.06 3.66
C GLN A 147 -16.83 4.15 3.48
N ALA A 148 -16.99 2.84 3.68
CA ALA A 148 -15.90 1.89 3.50
C ALA A 148 -15.39 1.88 2.05
N GLU A 149 -16.29 1.90 1.07
CA GLU A 149 -15.96 1.93 -0.35
C GLU A 149 -15.09 3.14 -0.73
N ILE A 150 -15.43 4.32 -0.21
CA ILE A 150 -14.66 5.54 -0.46
C ILE A 150 -13.32 5.46 0.28
N ASP A 151 -13.36 5.32 1.60
CA ASP A 151 -12.19 5.52 2.45
C ASP A 151 -11.18 4.36 2.37
N ALA A 152 -11.66 3.12 2.27
CA ALA A 152 -10.79 1.95 2.32
C ALA A 152 -10.28 1.51 0.94
N VAL A 153 -11.03 1.77 -0.13
CA VAL A 153 -10.65 1.26 -1.45
C VAL A 153 -10.47 2.36 -2.48
N ALA A 154 -11.51 3.17 -2.77
CA ALA A 154 -11.44 4.13 -3.87
C ALA A 154 -10.32 5.15 -3.66
N GLU A 155 -10.23 5.76 -2.48
CA GLU A 155 -9.15 6.69 -2.15
C GLU A 155 -7.78 6.03 -2.16
N LEU A 156 -7.64 4.82 -1.59
CA LEU A 156 -6.35 4.12 -1.58
C LEU A 156 -5.85 3.82 -3.00
N VAL A 157 -6.74 3.37 -3.87
CA VAL A 157 -6.44 3.12 -5.30
C VAL A 157 -6.04 4.41 -5.99
N ASP A 158 -6.80 5.49 -5.76
CA ASP A 158 -6.52 6.81 -6.32
C ASP A 158 -5.17 7.33 -5.82
N PHE A 159 -4.89 7.26 -4.53
CA PHE A 159 -3.58 7.68 -4.00
C PHE A 159 -2.43 6.91 -4.64
N PHE A 160 -2.54 5.61 -4.84
CA PHE A 160 -1.49 4.85 -5.50
C PHE A 160 -1.28 5.27 -6.96
N ARG A 161 -2.35 5.52 -7.70
CA ARG A 161 -2.28 5.95 -9.11
C ARG A 161 -1.80 7.39 -9.25
N PHE A 162 -2.42 8.32 -8.52
CA PHE A 162 -2.09 9.74 -8.60
C PHE A 162 -0.70 10.05 -8.06
N ASN A 163 -0.28 9.42 -6.97
CA ASN A 163 1.07 9.62 -6.44
C ASN A 163 2.15 9.08 -7.38
N ALA A 164 1.90 7.99 -8.11
CA ALA A 164 2.80 7.53 -9.16
C ALA A 164 2.92 8.59 -10.29
N TYR A 165 1.79 9.15 -10.72
CA TYR A 165 1.78 10.25 -11.70
C TYR A 165 2.50 11.50 -11.20
N TYR A 166 2.24 11.94 -9.97
CA TYR A 166 2.90 13.11 -9.41
C TYR A 166 4.38 12.89 -9.14
N ALA A 167 4.80 11.70 -8.74
CA ALA A 167 6.22 11.37 -8.63
C ALA A 167 6.94 11.56 -9.97
N MET A 168 6.35 11.09 -11.08
CA MET A 168 6.88 11.37 -12.42
C MET A 168 6.98 12.87 -12.71
N LYS A 169 5.93 13.64 -12.37
CA LYS A 169 5.94 15.11 -12.59
C LYS A 169 7.06 15.78 -11.81
N ILE A 170 7.26 15.40 -10.55
CA ILE A 170 8.34 15.92 -9.71
C ILE A 170 9.71 15.66 -10.35
N TYR A 171 9.95 14.44 -10.84
CA TYR A 171 11.20 14.11 -11.53
C TYR A 171 11.36 14.82 -12.89
N GLN A 172 10.28 15.21 -13.55
CA GLN A 172 10.31 15.98 -14.80
C GLN A 172 10.60 17.46 -14.58
N GLU A 173 10.38 17.99 -13.37
CA GLU A 173 10.69 19.38 -13.04
C GLU A 173 12.20 19.58 -12.96
N GLN A 174 12.76 20.17 -14.01
CA GLN A 174 14.19 20.42 -14.13
C GLN A 174 14.44 21.92 -14.36
N PRO A 175 15.66 22.45 -14.07
CA PRO A 175 15.98 23.83 -14.31
C PRO A 175 15.71 24.24 -15.76
N LEU A 176 14.97 25.34 -15.95
CA LEU A 176 14.58 25.82 -17.28
C LEU A 176 15.74 26.42 -18.07
N HIS A 177 16.77 26.92 -17.38
CA HIS A 177 17.88 27.62 -17.99
C HIS A 177 19.21 26.99 -17.60
N SER A 178 20.10 26.89 -18.60
CA SER A 178 21.50 26.54 -18.41
C SER A 178 22.37 27.56 -19.12
N PRO A 179 23.45 28.09 -18.52
CA PRO A 179 24.41 28.94 -19.20
C PRO A 179 25.08 28.22 -20.37
N ILE A 180 25.66 29.01 -21.29
CA ILE A 180 26.41 28.46 -22.42
C ILE A 180 27.56 27.57 -21.90
N GLY A 181 27.65 26.34 -22.41
CA GLY A 181 28.66 25.36 -22.02
C GLY A 181 28.37 24.60 -20.70
N MET A 182 27.23 24.86 -20.09
CA MET A 182 26.79 24.16 -18.85
C MET A 182 25.43 23.52 -19.05
N TRP A 183 25.19 22.46 -18.30
CA TRP A 183 23.87 21.81 -18.21
C TRP A 183 23.45 21.69 -16.75
N ASN A 184 22.49 22.50 -16.32
CA ASN A 184 21.92 22.46 -14.99
C ASN A 184 20.92 21.32 -14.89
N ARG A 185 21.07 20.53 -13.84
CA ARG A 185 20.22 19.37 -13.56
C ARG A 185 19.95 19.29 -12.06
N MET A 186 18.75 18.89 -11.70
CA MET A 186 18.35 18.62 -10.33
C MET A 186 18.24 17.11 -10.10
N GLU A 187 18.81 16.64 -9.00
CA GLU A 187 18.71 15.27 -8.54
C GLU A 187 18.14 15.25 -7.13
N TYR A 188 17.20 14.34 -6.88
CA TYR A 188 16.62 14.15 -5.56
C TYR A 188 17.46 13.15 -4.77
N ARG A 189 18.05 13.62 -3.68
CA ARG A 189 18.76 12.75 -2.75
C ARG A 189 17.74 11.92 -1.94
N PRO A 190 17.95 10.59 -1.81
CA PRO A 190 17.15 9.77 -0.93
C PRO A 190 17.16 10.29 0.51
N LEU A 191 16.04 10.14 1.22
CA LEU A 191 15.99 10.41 2.65
C LEU A 191 16.98 9.51 3.39
N GLU A 192 17.59 10.04 4.44
CA GLU A 192 18.33 9.24 5.40
C GLU A 192 17.37 8.55 6.37
N GLY A 193 17.59 7.26 6.61
CA GLY A 193 16.76 6.52 7.54
C GLY A 193 15.46 6.00 6.94
N PHE A 194 14.42 5.98 7.74
CA PHE A 194 13.08 5.49 7.41
C PHE A 194 12.02 6.46 7.95
N ILE A 195 10.81 6.34 7.43
CA ILE A 195 9.64 7.09 7.92
C ILE A 195 8.83 6.16 8.82
N PHE A 196 8.47 6.67 10.00
CA PHE A 196 7.57 6.02 10.96
C PHE A 196 6.22 6.74 10.97
#